data_cdb39bf3c26ed1293d2b219f6d189705
#
_entry.id   cdb39bf3c26ed1293d2b219f6d189705
#
_cell.length_a   1.000
_cell.length_b   1.000
_cell.length_c   1.000
_cell.angle_alpha   90.00
_cell.angle_beta   90.00
_cell.angle_gamma   90.00
#
_symmetry.space_group_name_H-M   'P 1'
#
loop_
_entity.id
_entity.type
_entity.pdbx_description
1 polymer ?
#
loop_
_entity_poly.entity_id
_entity_poly.type
_entity_poly.pdbx_seq_one_letter_code
_entity_poly.pdbx_strand_id
1 'polypeptide(L)'
;MAATLHDVARVAGVSFKTVSNVINNHPHVRDTTRAKVEKAIAELDYRPNLTARSLRSGHTGAVTLALPQLSLPYFAELADAVIEAAAKHGLVVLIEQTGADRKRELEVMASPRLKMSDGLIFSPLALGQEDADLIKADVPIVLLGERIFGSTSDHVTMQNVPAARAATEHLLDLGRKRIAVVGAHEGEVIGSAGLRLRGYKEALEGRGIPYDDGIVAYVVDWHRSNGAAAMHDLLDRGASFDAVFGLNDTLAQGAVRVLQEAGFRVPGDVAVIGFDDLDETRYTLPTLSTVDPGRSEIAETAIRMLLERIKEPAGTPPREVETAFRVVPRESTVGSAAAGSHPSPTGQ
;
A
#
# COMPACT_ATOMS: atom_id res chain seq x y z
N MET A 1 21.10 0.44 -37.81
CA MET A 1 20.24 -0.64 -37.30
C MET A 1 20.75 -0.99 -35.93
N ALA A 2 19.85 -1.24 -34.96
CA ALA A 2 20.26 -1.67 -33.64
C ALA A 2 20.91 -3.06 -33.71
N ALA A 3 22.00 -3.25 -32.95
CA ALA A 3 22.69 -4.55 -32.87
C ALA A 3 21.74 -5.63 -32.34
N THR A 4 21.91 -6.86 -32.83
CA THR A 4 21.11 -8.02 -32.45
C THR A 4 21.92 -9.00 -31.63
N LEU A 5 21.26 -9.96 -30.97
CA LEU A 5 21.94 -11.10 -30.31
C LEU A 5 22.83 -11.91 -31.26
N HIS A 6 22.46 -11.97 -32.55
CA HIS A 6 23.27 -12.65 -33.56
C HIS A 6 24.55 -11.87 -33.86
N ASP A 7 24.51 -10.55 -33.85
CA ASP A 7 25.70 -9.70 -34.06
C ASP A 7 26.67 -9.86 -32.90
N VAL A 8 26.15 -9.88 -31.63
CA VAL A 8 26.98 -10.15 -30.45
C VAL A 8 27.61 -11.53 -30.52
N ALA A 9 26.87 -12.55 -30.93
CA ALA A 9 27.39 -13.92 -31.08
C ALA A 9 28.53 -13.99 -32.12
N ARG A 10 28.35 -13.29 -33.24
CA ARG A 10 29.35 -13.20 -34.31
C ARG A 10 30.63 -12.51 -33.83
N VAL A 11 30.52 -11.36 -33.13
CA VAL A 11 31.66 -10.59 -32.64
C VAL A 11 32.38 -11.31 -31.50
N ALA A 12 31.64 -11.94 -30.56
CA ALA A 12 32.20 -12.71 -29.46
C ALA A 12 32.78 -14.08 -29.91
N GLY A 13 32.51 -14.55 -31.13
CA GLY A 13 32.94 -15.87 -31.63
C GLY A 13 32.30 -17.05 -30.86
N VAL A 14 31.03 -16.91 -30.43
CA VAL A 14 30.30 -17.93 -29.67
C VAL A 14 28.92 -18.18 -30.27
N SER A 15 28.24 -19.24 -29.81
CA SER A 15 26.88 -19.50 -30.26
C SER A 15 25.88 -18.48 -29.70
N PHE A 16 24.76 -18.26 -30.39
CA PHE A 16 23.62 -17.48 -29.91
C PHE A 16 23.15 -17.95 -28.50
N LYS A 17 23.12 -19.27 -28.25
CA LYS A 17 22.75 -19.86 -26.96
C LYS A 17 23.72 -19.44 -25.86
N THR A 18 25.03 -19.35 -26.18
CA THR A 18 26.07 -18.90 -25.25
C THR A 18 25.87 -17.44 -24.86
N VAL A 19 25.60 -16.55 -25.84
CA VAL A 19 25.29 -15.14 -25.57
C VAL A 19 24.05 -15.02 -24.68
N SER A 20 23.00 -15.75 -25.01
CA SER A 20 21.76 -15.77 -24.20
C SER A 20 22.02 -16.24 -22.76
N ASN A 21 22.86 -17.25 -22.57
CA ASN A 21 23.22 -17.74 -21.24
C ASN A 21 24.04 -16.72 -20.44
N VAL A 22 24.92 -15.95 -21.08
CA VAL A 22 25.69 -14.87 -20.43
C VAL A 22 24.74 -13.76 -19.97
N ILE A 23 23.87 -13.27 -20.85
CA ILE A 23 22.92 -12.20 -20.57
C ILE A 23 21.94 -12.60 -19.43
N ASN A 24 21.59 -13.88 -19.35
CA ASN A 24 20.73 -14.42 -18.29
C ASN A 24 21.49 -14.89 -17.04
N ASN A 25 22.78 -14.53 -16.88
CA ASN A 25 23.62 -14.89 -15.75
C ASN A 25 23.65 -16.41 -15.42
N HIS A 26 23.58 -17.26 -16.44
CA HIS A 26 23.57 -18.71 -16.22
C HIS A 26 24.87 -19.17 -15.52
N PRO A 27 24.78 -19.95 -14.42
CA PRO A 27 25.94 -20.26 -13.54
C PRO A 27 27.03 -21.10 -14.21
N HIS A 28 26.71 -21.81 -15.30
CA HIS A 28 27.64 -22.73 -15.94
C HIS A 28 28.39 -22.12 -17.15
N VAL A 29 28.42 -20.80 -17.28
CA VAL A 29 29.22 -20.12 -18.32
C VAL A 29 30.62 -19.82 -17.76
N ARG A 30 31.68 -20.27 -18.44
CA ARG A 30 33.08 -20.03 -18.07
C ARG A 30 33.36 -18.52 -18.08
N ASP A 31 34.13 -18.01 -17.10
CA ASP A 31 34.45 -16.58 -16.98
C ASP A 31 35.11 -16.00 -18.23
N THR A 32 35.99 -16.76 -18.89
CA THR A 32 36.64 -16.36 -20.13
C THR A 32 35.64 -16.18 -21.28
N THR A 33 34.57 -16.97 -21.31
CA THR A 33 33.50 -16.86 -22.28
C THR A 33 32.60 -15.67 -21.96
N ARG A 34 32.28 -15.48 -20.69
CA ARG A 34 31.51 -14.34 -20.17
C ARG A 34 32.18 -13.03 -20.56
N ALA A 35 33.47 -12.87 -20.27
CA ALA A 35 34.24 -11.67 -20.58
C ALA A 35 34.26 -11.36 -22.09
N LYS A 36 34.36 -12.39 -22.99
CA LYS A 36 34.28 -12.18 -24.46
C LYS A 36 32.92 -11.65 -24.89
N VAL A 37 31.83 -12.17 -24.32
CA VAL A 37 30.46 -11.74 -24.66
C VAL A 37 30.19 -10.34 -24.12
N GLU A 38 30.59 -10.03 -22.89
CA GLU A 38 30.42 -8.70 -22.28
C GLU A 38 31.21 -7.63 -23.07
N LYS A 39 32.42 -7.95 -23.53
CA LYS A 39 33.19 -7.08 -24.42
C LYS A 39 32.46 -6.81 -25.73
N ALA A 40 31.93 -7.84 -26.38
CA ALA A 40 31.16 -7.68 -27.64
C ALA A 40 29.85 -6.90 -27.43
N ILE A 41 29.15 -7.07 -26.28
CA ILE A 41 27.99 -6.28 -25.90
C ILE A 41 28.36 -4.79 -25.82
N ALA A 42 29.48 -4.47 -25.11
CA ALA A 42 29.95 -3.08 -25.00
C ALA A 42 30.39 -2.48 -26.36
N GLU A 43 31.14 -3.23 -27.18
CA GLU A 43 31.57 -2.77 -28.50
C GLU A 43 30.43 -2.45 -29.46
N LEU A 44 29.32 -3.18 -29.37
CA LEU A 44 28.14 -3.03 -30.21
C LEU A 44 27.07 -2.11 -29.62
N ASP A 45 27.26 -1.55 -28.42
CA ASP A 45 26.21 -0.90 -27.61
C ASP A 45 24.91 -1.73 -27.65
N TYR A 46 25.07 -3.06 -27.55
CA TYR A 46 23.92 -3.95 -27.62
C TYR A 46 23.11 -3.84 -26.33
N ARG A 47 21.84 -3.52 -26.50
CA ARG A 47 20.86 -3.56 -25.40
C ARG A 47 19.89 -4.71 -25.61
N PRO A 48 19.68 -5.58 -24.59
CA PRO A 48 18.73 -6.66 -24.70
C PRO A 48 17.35 -6.13 -25.11
N ASN A 49 16.79 -6.66 -26.17
CA ASN A 49 15.43 -6.35 -26.56
C ASN A 49 14.46 -7.14 -25.65
N LEU A 50 13.88 -6.47 -24.68
CA LEU A 50 12.95 -7.05 -23.69
C LEU A 50 11.74 -7.68 -24.40
N THR A 51 11.22 -7.06 -25.45
CA THR A 51 10.10 -7.57 -26.24
C THR A 51 10.45 -8.90 -26.91
N ALA A 52 11.65 -9.02 -27.50
CA ALA A 52 12.11 -10.27 -28.11
C ALA A 52 12.41 -11.35 -27.06
N ARG A 53 12.74 -10.96 -25.83
CA ARG A 53 12.91 -11.88 -24.68
C ARG A 53 11.55 -12.41 -24.24
N SER A 54 10.56 -11.53 -24.06
CA SER A 54 9.18 -11.87 -23.64
C SER A 54 8.53 -12.86 -24.60
N LEU A 55 8.67 -12.61 -25.92
CA LEU A 55 8.12 -13.52 -26.96
C LEU A 55 8.70 -14.93 -26.89
N ARG A 56 9.90 -15.12 -26.34
CA ARG A 56 10.53 -16.44 -26.21
C ARG A 56 10.26 -17.12 -24.87
N SER A 57 10.24 -16.35 -23.78
CA SER A 57 10.02 -16.88 -22.44
C SER A 57 8.53 -17.06 -22.12
N GLY A 58 7.64 -16.41 -22.85
CA GLY A 58 6.23 -16.28 -22.51
C GLY A 58 5.97 -15.32 -21.33
N HIS A 59 7.02 -14.69 -20.78
CA HIS A 59 6.94 -13.76 -19.65
C HIS A 59 7.61 -12.44 -20.00
N THR A 60 6.97 -11.34 -19.56
CA THR A 60 7.48 -9.98 -19.80
C THR A 60 8.54 -9.57 -18.79
N GLY A 61 8.51 -10.16 -17.59
CA GLY A 61 9.31 -9.75 -16.43
C GLY A 61 8.81 -8.44 -15.81
N ALA A 62 7.58 -8.05 -16.12
CA ALA A 62 6.93 -6.89 -15.54
C ALA A 62 5.60 -7.28 -14.90
N VAL A 63 5.18 -6.54 -13.87
CA VAL A 63 3.87 -6.63 -13.23
C VAL A 63 3.24 -5.24 -13.22
N THR A 64 1.92 -5.16 -13.37
CA THR A 64 1.20 -3.90 -13.27
C THR A 64 0.69 -3.71 -11.84
N LEU A 65 0.92 -2.52 -11.27
CA LEU A 65 0.33 -2.07 -10.03
C LEU A 65 -0.68 -0.96 -10.35
N ALA A 66 -1.96 -1.23 -10.20
CA ALA A 66 -3.02 -0.24 -10.39
C ALA A 66 -3.48 0.29 -9.04
N LEU A 67 -3.37 1.61 -8.86
CA LEU A 67 -3.65 2.34 -7.62
C LEU A 67 -4.61 3.51 -7.88
N PRO A 68 -5.36 3.96 -6.85
CA PRO A 68 -6.24 5.11 -6.99
C PRO A 68 -5.48 6.41 -7.29
N GLN A 69 -4.58 6.83 -6.38
CA GLN A 69 -3.90 8.14 -6.45
C GLN A 69 -2.53 8.08 -5.77
N LEU A 70 -1.48 8.44 -6.50
CA LEU A 70 -0.13 8.59 -5.93
C LEU A 70 0.04 9.85 -5.07
N SER A 71 -0.89 10.82 -5.17
CA SER A 71 -0.91 12.01 -4.31
C SER A 71 -1.34 11.73 -2.88
N LEU A 72 -1.93 10.56 -2.60
CA LEU A 72 -2.17 10.06 -1.25
C LEU A 72 -0.93 9.30 -0.79
N PRO A 73 -0.22 9.74 0.27
CA PRO A 73 1.06 9.19 0.70
C PRO A 73 1.04 7.68 0.92
N TYR A 74 -0.05 7.13 1.47
CA TYR A 74 -0.21 5.69 1.64
C TYR A 74 0.03 4.91 0.34
N PHE A 75 -0.59 5.35 -0.77
CA PHE A 75 -0.44 4.64 -2.05
C PHE A 75 0.94 4.84 -2.68
N ALA A 76 1.60 5.99 -2.44
CA ALA A 76 2.97 6.20 -2.87
C ALA A 76 3.94 5.27 -2.13
N GLU A 77 3.84 5.19 -0.80
CA GLU A 77 4.67 4.30 0.00
C GLU A 77 4.35 2.81 -0.24
N LEU A 78 3.09 2.47 -0.54
CA LEU A 78 2.72 1.12 -0.97
C LEU A 78 3.36 0.78 -2.33
N ALA A 79 3.38 1.73 -3.27
CA ALA A 79 4.03 1.53 -4.56
C ALA A 79 5.53 1.28 -4.40
N ASP A 80 6.22 2.04 -3.54
CA ASP A 80 7.63 1.82 -3.22
C ASP A 80 7.85 0.42 -2.63
N ALA A 81 7.04 0.00 -1.67
CA ALA A 81 7.14 -1.33 -1.07
C ALA A 81 6.93 -2.45 -2.11
N VAL A 82 5.97 -2.28 -3.04
CA VAL A 82 5.73 -3.25 -4.13
C VAL A 82 6.90 -3.27 -5.11
N ILE A 83 7.50 -2.11 -5.44
CA ILE A 83 8.69 -2.03 -6.29
C ILE A 83 9.87 -2.77 -5.64
N GLU A 84 10.12 -2.54 -4.35
CA GLU A 84 11.18 -3.23 -3.61
C GLU A 84 10.94 -4.75 -3.55
N ALA A 85 9.71 -5.18 -3.26
CA ALA A 85 9.35 -6.60 -3.25
C ALA A 85 9.52 -7.24 -4.64
N ALA A 86 9.09 -6.57 -5.71
CA ALA A 86 9.21 -7.04 -7.08
C ALA A 86 10.70 -7.15 -7.53
N ALA A 87 11.52 -6.16 -7.13
CA ALA A 87 12.96 -6.14 -7.45
C ALA A 87 13.71 -7.36 -6.91
N LYS A 88 13.33 -7.89 -5.74
CA LYS A 88 13.89 -9.13 -5.16
C LYS A 88 13.71 -10.35 -6.09
N HIS A 89 12.73 -10.28 -6.99
CA HIS A 89 12.42 -11.32 -7.98
C HIS A 89 12.83 -10.94 -9.42
N GLY A 90 13.52 -9.81 -9.59
CA GLY A 90 13.95 -9.32 -10.91
C GLY A 90 12.79 -8.84 -11.79
N LEU A 91 11.68 -8.44 -11.19
CA LEU A 91 10.50 -7.88 -11.86
C LEU A 91 10.55 -6.36 -11.90
N VAL A 92 9.96 -5.79 -12.96
CA VAL A 92 9.70 -4.35 -13.09
C VAL A 92 8.24 -4.08 -12.76
N VAL A 93 7.96 -3.01 -12.03
CA VAL A 93 6.58 -2.59 -11.73
C VAL A 93 6.17 -1.47 -12.68
N LEU A 94 5.06 -1.66 -13.38
CA LEU A 94 4.38 -0.66 -14.18
C LEU A 94 3.23 -0.08 -13.35
N ILE A 95 3.28 1.22 -13.05
CA ILE A 95 2.24 1.86 -12.23
C ILE A 95 1.17 2.44 -13.15
N GLU A 96 -0.09 2.14 -12.86
CA GLU A 96 -1.27 2.72 -13.49
C GLU A 96 -2.17 3.39 -12.44
N GLN A 97 -2.49 4.68 -12.64
CA GLN A 97 -3.32 5.45 -11.72
C GLN A 97 -4.75 5.52 -12.24
N THR A 98 -5.71 5.01 -11.43
CA THR A 98 -7.13 4.96 -11.81
C THR A 98 -7.90 6.22 -11.43
N GLY A 99 -7.41 7.01 -10.48
CA GLY A 99 -8.07 8.22 -9.98
C GLY A 99 -9.31 7.93 -9.14
N ALA A 100 -9.45 6.70 -8.61
CA ALA A 100 -10.68 6.25 -7.95
C ALA A 100 -11.93 6.44 -8.84
N ASP A 101 -11.78 6.27 -10.14
CA ASP A 101 -12.85 6.35 -11.12
C ASP A 101 -13.25 4.95 -11.59
N ARG A 102 -14.54 4.61 -11.40
CA ARG A 102 -15.06 3.26 -11.70
C ARG A 102 -14.78 2.82 -13.14
N LYS A 103 -14.91 3.74 -14.10
CA LYS A 103 -14.67 3.42 -15.50
C LYS A 103 -13.20 3.09 -15.75
N ARG A 104 -12.28 3.91 -15.20
CA ARG A 104 -10.83 3.67 -15.33
C ARG A 104 -10.41 2.39 -14.61
N GLU A 105 -10.99 2.07 -13.46
CA GLU A 105 -10.73 0.82 -12.77
C GLU A 105 -11.11 -0.40 -13.62
N LEU A 106 -12.25 -0.36 -14.33
CA LEU A 106 -12.63 -1.40 -15.29
C LEU A 106 -11.73 -1.41 -16.54
N GLU A 107 -11.34 -0.23 -17.04
CA GLU A 107 -10.48 -0.09 -18.22
C GLU A 107 -9.09 -0.69 -17.99
N VAL A 108 -8.53 -0.64 -16.78
CA VAL A 108 -7.25 -1.27 -16.44
C VAL A 108 -7.27 -2.75 -16.79
N MET A 109 -8.30 -3.48 -16.38
CA MET A 109 -8.41 -4.93 -16.59
C MET A 109 -8.60 -5.30 -18.08
N ALA A 110 -9.22 -4.42 -18.86
CA ALA A 110 -9.45 -4.58 -20.29
C ALA A 110 -8.33 -3.98 -21.16
N SER A 111 -7.35 -3.30 -20.54
CA SER A 111 -6.32 -2.54 -21.26
C SER A 111 -5.38 -3.42 -22.06
N PRO A 112 -5.14 -3.11 -23.35
CA PRO A 112 -4.07 -3.74 -24.11
C PRO A 112 -2.69 -3.59 -23.47
N ARG A 113 -2.47 -2.55 -22.64
CA ARG A 113 -1.21 -2.33 -21.91
C ARG A 113 -0.97 -3.43 -20.87
N LEU A 114 -2.04 -4.01 -20.32
CA LEU A 114 -1.91 -5.10 -19.36
C LEU A 114 -1.22 -6.33 -19.97
N LYS A 115 -1.28 -6.51 -21.31
CA LYS A 115 -0.52 -7.55 -22.04
C LYS A 115 1.01 -7.33 -22.01
N MET A 116 1.46 -6.17 -21.55
CA MET A 116 2.89 -5.88 -21.33
C MET A 116 3.38 -6.30 -19.93
N SER A 117 2.51 -6.90 -19.12
CA SER A 117 2.82 -7.41 -17.79
C SER A 117 2.36 -8.85 -17.61
N ASP A 118 3.00 -9.57 -16.70
CA ASP A 118 2.71 -10.97 -16.41
C ASP A 118 1.56 -11.12 -15.41
N GLY A 119 1.13 -10.01 -14.77
CA GLY A 119 0.05 -10.01 -13.80
C GLY A 119 -0.29 -8.60 -13.29
N LEU A 120 -1.39 -8.51 -12.56
CA LEU A 120 -1.96 -7.28 -12.05
C LEU A 120 -2.08 -7.35 -10.52
N ILE A 121 -1.49 -6.38 -9.82
CA ILE A 121 -1.82 -6.05 -8.43
C ILE A 121 -2.77 -4.86 -8.48
N PHE A 122 -3.95 -5.01 -7.92
CA PHE A 122 -5.03 -4.05 -8.10
C PHE A 122 -5.65 -3.61 -6.77
N SER A 123 -5.61 -2.31 -6.51
CA SER A 123 -6.24 -1.68 -5.35
C SER A 123 -7.44 -0.84 -5.81
N PRO A 124 -8.65 -1.44 -5.97
CA PRO A 124 -9.84 -0.69 -6.33
C PRO A 124 -10.30 0.20 -5.19
N LEU A 125 -10.85 1.36 -5.52
CA LEU A 125 -11.48 2.27 -4.57
C LEU A 125 -12.90 2.64 -4.96
N ALA A 126 -13.17 2.73 -6.27
CA ALA A 126 -14.50 3.04 -6.81
C ALA A 126 -15.35 1.78 -7.08
N LEU A 127 -14.71 0.64 -7.40
CA LEU A 127 -15.41 -0.64 -7.48
C LEU A 127 -15.73 -1.15 -6.08
N GLY A 128 -16.91 -1.73 -5.91
CA GLY A 128 -17.39 -2.30 -4.66
C GLY A 128 -17.70 -3.79 -4.75
N GLN A 129 -18.25 -4.34 -3.66
CA GLN A 129 -18.61 -5.76 -3.55
C GLN A 129 -19.55 -6.22 -4.67
N GLU A 130 -20.43 -5.33 -5.13
CA GLU A 130 -21.36 -5.56 -6.25
C GLU A 130 -20.67 -5.76 -7.59
N ASP A 131 -19.41 -5.33 -7.71
CA ASP A 131 -18.60 -5.43 -8.92
C ASP A 131 -17.66 -6.66 -8.92
N ALA A 132 -17.70 -7.51 -7.91
CA ALA A 132 -16.78 -8.63 -7.74
C ALA A 132 -16.72 -9.54 -8.99
N ASP A 133 -17.85 -9.78 -9.68
CA ASP A 133 -17.92 -10.56 -10.89
C ASP A 133 -17.28 -9.91 -12.12
N LEU A 134 -17.00 -8.61 -12.06
CA LEU A 134 -16.33 -7.83 -13.11
C LEU A 134 -14.80 -7.89 -13.00
N ILE A 135 -14.28 -8.38 -11.89
CA ILE A 135 -12.82 -8.49 -11.65
C ILE A 135 -12.25 -9.66 -12.47
N LYS A 136 -11.96 -9.39 -13.74
CA LYS A 136 -11.46 -10.39 -14.69
C LYS A 136 -10.46 -9.74 -15.65
N ALA A 137 -9.33 -10.42 -15.88
CA ALA A 137 -8.36 -10.04 -16.89
C ALA A 137 -7.73 -11.29 -17.54
N ASP A 138 -7.02 -11.10 -18.66
CA ASP A 138 -6.25 -12.15 -19.33
C ASP A 138 -4.99 -12.58 -18.55
N VAL A 139 -4.66 -11.89 -17.46
CA VAL A 139 -3.51 -12.15 -16.58
C VAL A 139 -3.99 -12.42 -15.16
N PRO A 140 -3.20 -13.09 -14.32
CA PRO A 140 -3.50 -13.23 -12.90
C PRO A 140 -3.68 -11.89 -12.18
N ILE A 141 -4.64 -11.84 -11.25
CA ILE A 141 -4.94 -10.66 -10.44
C ILE A 141 -4.72 -10.99 -8.96
N VAL A 142 -4.09 -10.08 -8.24
CA VAL A 142 -4.10 -10.01 -6.77
C VAL A 142 -4.76 -8.70 -6.37
N LEU A 143 -5.87 -8.78 -5.64
CA LEU A 143 -6.56 -7.62 -5.10
C LEU A 143 -5.88 -7.12 -3.83
N LEU A 144 -5.89 -5.81 -3.63
CA LEU A 144 -5.51 -5.14 -2.39
C LEU A 144 -6.68 -4.32 -1.84
N GLY A 145 -6.73 -4.16 -0.53
CA GLY A 145 -7.71 -3.29 0.12
C GLY A 145 -9.02 -3.98 0.48
N GLU A 146 -10.03 -3.22 0.85
CA GLU A 146 -11.20 -3.69 1.60
C GLU A 146 -12.53 -3.45 0.87
N ARG A 147 -12.50 -3.29 -0.46
CA ARG A 147 -13.71 -3.00 -1.25
C ARG A 147 -14.41 -4.25 -1.76
N ILE A 148 -13.65 -5.33 -2.00
CA ILE A 148 -14.15 -6.56 -2.64
C ILE A 148 -13.57 -7.77 -1.93
N PHE A 149 -14.41 -8.58 -1.32
CA PHE A 149 -14.06 -9.82 -0.63
C PHE A 149 -14.65 -11.04 -1.37
N GLY A 150 -14.07 -12.22 -1.15
CA GLY A 150 -14.59 -13.48 -1.70
C GLY A 150 -14.66 -13.53 -3.23
N SER A 151 -13.83 -12.76 -3.93
CA SER A 151 -13.74 -12.79 -5.40
C SER A 151 -13.03 -14.05 -5.90
N THR A 152 -12.97 -14.22 -7.23
CA THR A 152 -12.20 -15.30 -7.87
C THR A 152 -10.70 -15.02 -7.95
N SER A 153 -10.25 -13.86 -7.51
CA SER A 153 -8.85 -13.43 -7.47
C SER A 153 -8.26 -13.62 -6.07
N ASP A 154 -6.95 -13.80 -5.98
CA ASP A 154 -6.23 -13.72 -4.71
C ASP A 154 -6.39 -12.32 -4.12
N HIS A 155 -6.41 -12.22 -2.78
CA HIS A 155 -6.68 -10.99 -2.08
C HIS A 155 -5.75 -10.82 -0.88
N VAL A 156 -5.17 -9.63 -0.72
CA VAL A 156 -4.39 -9.23 0.45
C VAL A 156 -5.03 -7.99 1.06
N THR A 157 -5.36 -8.07 2.33
CA THR A 157 -6.07 -7.01 3.06
C THR A 157 -5.45 -6.75 4.44
N MET A 158 -5.91 -5.70 5.11
CA MET A 158 -5.52 -5.31 6.46
C MET A 158 -6.54 -5.82 7.48
N GLN A 159 -6.09 -6.02 8.72
CA GLN A 159 -6.98 -6.27 9.87
C GLN A 159 -7.61 -4.95 10.37
N ASN A 160 -8.39 -4.27 9.54
CA ASN A 160 -8.91 -2.92 9.85
C ASN A 160 -9.70 -2.86 11.16
N VAL A 161 -10.60 -3.82 11.41
CA VAL A 161 -11.45 -3.82 12.64
C VAL A 161 -10.61 -4.05 13.88
N PRO A 162 -9.78 -5.11 13.99
CA PRO A 162 -8.92 -5.32 15.16
C PRO A 162 -7.92 -4.17 15.37
N ALA A 163 -7.37 -3.62 14.29
CA ALA A 163 -6.38 -2.54 14.33
C ALA A 163 -6.99 -1.22 14.84
N ALA A 164 -8.15 -0.84 14.32
CA ALA A 164 -8.87 0.35 14.77
C ALA A 164 -9.38 0.20 16.21
N ARG A 165 -9.80 -1.01 16.59
CA ARG A 165 -10.12 -1.33 17.96
C ARG A 165 -8.91 -1.12 18.86
N ALA A 166 -7.74 -1.66 18.51
CA ALA A 166 -6.51 -1.51 19.29
C ALA A 166 -6.06 -0.04 19.39
N ALA A 167 -6.19 0.75 18.31
CA ALA A 167 -5.91 2.19 18.33
C ALA A 167 -6.81 2.94 19.31
N THR A 168 -8.10 2.59 19.34
CA THR A 168 -9.07 3.19 20.25
C THR A 168 -8.81 2.75 21.70
N GLU A 169 -8.56 1.45 21.93
CA GLU A 169 -8.19 0.92 23.25
C GLU A 169 -6.92 1.58 23.80
N HIS A 170 -5.91 1.85 22.94
CA HIS A 170 -4.71 2.61 23.33
C HIS A 170 -5.05 3.99 23.90
N LEU A 171 -5.96 4.74 23.27
CA LEU A 171 -6.41 6.04 23.80
C LEU A 171 -7.18 5.89 25.13
N LEU A 172 -8.05 4.89 25.22
CA LEU A 172 -8.81 4.58 26.44
C LEU A 172 -7.89 4.18 27.60
N ASP A 173 -6.85 3.39 27.34
CA ASP A 173 -5.85 2.96 28.34
C ASP A 173 -5.00 4.13 28.86
N LEU A 174 -4.83 5.18 28.04
CA LEU A 174 -4.22 6.45 28.46
C LEU A 174 -5.18 7.35 29.27
N GLY A 175 -6.39 6.87 29.57
CA GLY A 175 -7.39 7.56 30.39
C GLY A 175 -8.26 8.54 29.60
N ARG A 176 -8.18 8.55 28.25
CA ARG A 176 -9.08 9.36 27.42
C ARG A 176 -10.49 8.75 27.44
N LYS A 177 -11.51 9.59 27.41
CA LYS A 177 -12.90 9.18 27.64
C LYS A 177 -13.83 9.52 26.48
N ARG A 178 -13.51 10.57 25.74
CA ARG A 178 -14.33 11.09 24.64
C ARG A 178 -13.47 11.21 23.38
N ILE A 179 -13.44 10.14 22.59
CA ILE A 179 -12.57 10.03 21.42
C ILE A 179 -13.37 10.46 20.20
N ALA A 180 -13.05 11.61 19.60
CA ALA A 180 -13.62 12.01 18.31
C ALA A 180 -13.03 11.15 17.19
N VAL A 181 -13.83 10.88 16.15
CA VAL A 181 -13.39 10.21 14.94
C VAL A 181 -13.38 11.19 13.77
N VAL A 182 -12.30 11.21 13.00
CA VAL A 182 -12.19 12.01 11.78
C VAL A 182 -11.93 11.09 10.60
N GLY A 183 -12.85 11.10 9.61
CA GLY A 183 -12.66 10.33 8.38
C GLY A 183 -13.70 9.24 8.12
N ALA A 184 -14.78 9.19 8.87
CA ALA A 184 -15.89 8.29 8.56
C ALA A 184 -16.51 8.65 7.19
N HIS A 185 -17.04 7.65 6.49
CA HIS A 185 -17.83 7.83 5.28
C HIS A 185 -19.30 7.51 5.59
N GLU A 186 -20.20 8.37 5.16
CA GLU A 186 -21.63 8.19 5.41
C GLU A 186 -22.13 6.91 4.73
N GLY A 187 -22.76 6.03 5.50
CA GLY A 187 -23.33 4.77 5.00
C GLY A 187 -22.34 3.69 4.58
N GLU A 188 -21.01 3.92 4.67
CA GLU A 188 -20.03 2.90 4.33
C GLU A 188 -19.95 1.81 5.41
N VAL A 189 -20.20 0.56 5.01
CA VAL A 189 -20.10 -0.63 5.88
C VAL A 189 -18.86 -1.46 5.54
N ILE A 190 -18.56 -1.61 4.26
CA ILE A 190 -17.39 -2.29 3.70
C ILE A 190 -16.46 -1.22 3.12
N GLY A 191 -15.17 -1.38 3.34
CA GLY A 191 -14.15 -0.39 3.03
C GLY A 191 -13.46 0.10 4.29
N SER A 192 -12.33 0.75 4.12
CA SER A 192 -11.45 1.10 5.25
C SER A 192 -12.17 1.99 6.28
N ALA A 193 -12.98 2.97 5.84
CA ALA A 193 -13.68 3.86 6.75
C ALA A 193 -14.74 3.14 7.60
N GLY A 194 -15.57 2.32 6.96
CA GLY A 194 -16.61 1.55 7.65
C GLY A 194 -16.02 0.54 8.63
N LEU A 195 -14.98 -0.20 8.21
CA LEU A 195 -14.33 -1.21 9.03
C LEU A 195 -13.59 -0.58 10.23
N ARG A 196 -12.89 0.54 10.03
CA ARG A 196 -12.19 1.25 11.11
C ARG A 196 -13.17 1.89 12.10
N LEU A 197 -14.29 2.46 11.60
CA LEU A 197 -15.36 2.96 12.46
C LEU A 197 -16.02 1.83 13.26
N ARG A 198 -16.16 0.63 12.68
CA ARG A 198 -16.64 -0.54 13.40
C ARG A 198 -15.70 -0.92 14.54
N GLY A 199 -14.39 -1.00 14.29
CA GLY A 199 -13.40 -1.29 15.33
C GLY A 199 -13.42 -0.28 16.48
N TYR A 200 -13.57 1.01 16.15
CA TYR A 200 -13.77 2.06 17.15
C TYR A 200 -15.03 1.80 18.02
N LYS A 201 -16.16 1.50 17.40
CA LYS A 201 -17.42 1.19 18.13
C LYS A 201 -17.26 -0.02 19.04
N GLU A 202 -16.63 -1.11 18.54
CA GLU A 202 -16.37 -2.31 19.33
C GLU A 202 -15.47 -2.04 20.56
N ALA A 203 -14.48 -1.14 20.44
CA ALA A 203 -13.63 -0.73 21.56
C ALA A 203 -14.42 0.03 22.63
N LEU A 204 -15.30 0.95 22.24
CA LEU A 204 -16.17 1.68 23.16
C LEU A 204 -17.13 0.73 23.89
N GLU A 205 -17.78 -0.15 23.14
CA GLU A 205 -18.70 -1.16 23.68
C GLU A 205 -18.00 -2.06 24.70
N GLY A 206 -16.79 -2.53 24.39
CA GLY A 206 -15.97 -3.33 25.30
C GLY A 206 -15.63 -2.65 26.62
N ARG A 207 -15.71 -1.31 26.67
CA ARG A 207 -15.47 -0.50 27.88
C ARG A 207 -16.77 0.07 28.49
N GLY A 208 -17.93 -0.28 27.93
CA GLY A 208 -19.23 0.24 28.40
C GLY A 208 -19.41 1.74 28.15
N ILE A 209 -18.70 2.30 27.14
CA ILE A 209 -18.81 3.71 26.75
C ILE A 209 -19.83 3.82 25.62
N PRO A 210 -20.88 4.64 25.74
CA PRO A 210 -21.87 4.79 24.69
C PRO A 210 -21.24 5.48 23.45
N TYR A 211 -21.59 5.01 22.26
CA TYR A 211 -21.25 5.64 21.01
C TYR A 211 -21.97 7.00 20.89
N ASP A 212 -21.24 8.03 20.48
CA ASP A 212 -21.75 9.40 20.28
C ASP A 212 -21.43 9.83 18.85
N ASP A 213 -22.44 9.81 17.99
CA ASP A 213 -22.28 10.24 16.57
C ASP A 213 -21.98 11.74 16.45
N GLY A 214 -22.30 12.53 17.47
CA GLY A 214 -22.03 13.97 17.51
C GLY A 214 -20.52 14.33 17.52
N ILE A 215 -19.64 13.37 17.82
CA ILE A 215 -18.18 13.54 17.76
C ILE A 215 -17.55 12.74 16.62
N VAL A 216 -18.34 12.27 15.65
CA VAL A 216 -17.85 11.64 14.41
C VAL A 216 -17.94 12.65 13.28
N ALA A 217 -16.80 12.88 12.61
CA ALA A 217 -16.73 13.75 11.45
C ALA A 217 -16.65 12.91 10.17
N TYR A 218 -17.70 13.04 9.35
CA TYR A 218 -17.79 12.37 8.06
C TYR A 218 -17.12 13.22 6.98
N VAL A 219 -16.38 12.57 6.08
CA VAL A 219 -15.65 13.21 4.98
C VAL A 219 -15.88 12.43 3.68
N VAL A 220 -15.57 13.02 2.54
CA VAL A 220 -15.65 12.36 1.24
C VAL A 220 -14.29 11.77 0.87
N ASP A 221 -13.20 12.52 1.10
CA ASP A 221 -11.85 12.15 0.74
C ASP A 221 -10.91 12.19 1.95
N TRP A 222 -9.83 11.41 1.90
CA TRP A 222 -8.88 11.26 3.00
C TRP A 222 -7.59 12.07 2.80
N HIS A 223 -7.74 13.37 2.49
CA HIS A 223 -6.63 14.30 2.41
C HIS A 223 -6.46 15.11 3.71
N ARG A 224 -5.28 15.73 3.90
CA ARG A 224 -5.01 16.61 5.05
C ARG A 224 -6.02 17.75 5.17
N SER A 225 -6.41 18.34 4.02
CA SER A 225 -7.41 19.39 3.96
C SER A 225 -8.78 18.94 4.47
N ASN A 226 -9.19 17.69 4.18
CA ASN A 226 -10.45 17.14 4.68
C ASN A 226 -10.37 16.88 6.20
N GLY A 227 -9.23 16.41 6.71
CA GLY A 227 -8.98 16.27 8.14
C GLY A 227 -9.03 17.61 8.88
N ALA A 228 -8.42 18.65 8.29
CA ALA A 228 -8.48 20.00 8.84
C ALA A 228 -9.91 20.56 8.84
N ALA A 229 -10.63 20.46 7.72
CA ALA A 229 -12.01 20.93 7.62
C ALA A 229 -12.94 20.20 8.62
N ALA A 230 -12.81 18.88 8.74
CA ALA A 230 -13.56 18.08 9.69
C ALA A 230 -13.30 18.47 11.14
N MET A 231 -12.04 18.79 11.48
CA MET A 231 -11.69 19.23 12.83
C MET A 231 -12.23 20.63 13.12
N HIS A 232 -12.18 21.57 12.17
CA HIS A 232 -12.82 22.88 12.32
C HIS A 232 -14.33 22.72 12.60
N ASP A 233 -15.01 21.89 11.81
CA ASP A 233 -16.44 21.64 12.00
C ASP A 233 -16.77 21.06 13.41
N LEU A 234 -15.93 20.12 13.91
CA LEU A 234 -16.10 19.60 15.27
C LEU A 234 -15.93 20.69 16.34
N LEU A 235 -14.94 21.58 16.20
CA LEU A 235 -14.71 22.68 17.12
C LEU A 235 -15.83 23.73 17.04
N ASP A 236 -16.27 24.10 15.85
CA ASP A 236 -17.33 25.09 15.62
C ASP A 236 -18.68 24.63 16.16
N ARG A 237 -18.95 23.32 16.13
CA ARG A 237 -20.12 22.71 16.76
C ARG A 237 -20.03 22.64 18.29
N GLY A 238 -18.90 23.03 18.88
CA GLY A 238 -18.67 22.92 20.32
C GLY A 238 -18.57 21.48 20.80
N ALA A 239 -18.14 20.54 19.94
CA ALA A 239 -17.96 19.14 20.29
C ALA A 239 -16.94 19.00 21.42
N SER A 240 -17.28 18.23 22.46
CA SER A 240 -16.38 17.97 23.59
C SER A 240 -15.69 16.63 23.38
N PHE A 241 -14.35 16.64 23.32
CA PHE A 241 -13.50 15.44 23.18
C PHE A 241 -12.16 15.67 23.85
N ASP A 242 -11.48 14.60 24.25
CA ASP A 242 -10.13 14.61 24.85
C ASP A 242 -9.15 13.76 24.05
N ALA A 243 -9.61 13.13 22.95
CA ALA A 243 -8.77 12.47 21.98
C ALA A 243 -9.39 12.49 20.59
N VAL A 244 -8.57 12.27 19.55
CA VAL A 244 -8.97 12.13 18.14
C VAL A 244 -8.36 10.86 17.56
N PHE A 245 -9.20 10.06 16.94
CA PHE A 245 -8.77 9.00 16.04
C PHE A 245 -9.01 9.44 14.59
N GLY A 246 -7.94 9.85 13.89
CA GLY A 246 -7.96 10.03 12.45
C GLY A 246 -7.93 8.69 11.76
N LEU A 247 -8.93 8.40 10.93
CA LEU A 247 -9.01 7.08 10.28
C LEU A 247 -7.87 6.82 9.30
N ASN A 248 -7.04 7.83 9.00
CA ASN A 248 -5.70 7.67 8.46
C ASN A 248 -4.76 8.78 8.97
N ASP A 249 -3.47 8.65 8.69
CA ASP A 249 -2.46 9.62 9.15
C ASP A 249 -2.62 11.00 8.52
N THR A 250 -3.05 11.07 7.25
CA THR A 250 -3.24 12.36 6.57
C THR A 250 -4.39 13.16 7.18
N LEU A 251 -5.47 12.52 7.56
CA LEU A 251 -6.58 13.14 8.29
C LEU A 251 -6.14 13.58 9.69
N ALA A 252 -5.42 12.69 10.40
CA ALA A 252 -4.89 12.99 11.74
C ALA A 252 -3.95 14.21 11.72
N GLN A 253 -3.07 14.33 10.72
CA GLN A 253 -2.18 15.49 10.55
C GLN A 253 -2.97 16.79 10.34
N GLY A 254 -4.02 16.73 9.49
CA GLY A 254 -4.93 17.87 9.30
C GLY A 254 -5.60 18.28 10.59
N ALA A 255 -6.08 17.32 11.38
CA ALA A 255 -6.70 17.55 12.67
C ALA A 255 -5.71 18.15 13.70
N VAL A 256 -4.48 17.60 13.81
CA VAL A 256 -3.43 18.13 14.68
C VAL A 256 -3.14 19.60 14.37
N ARG A 257 -3.04 19.95 13.10
CA ARG A 257 -2.80 21.33 12.68
C ARG A 257 -3.87 22.29 13.22
N VAL A 258 -5.14 21.95 13.05
CA VAL A 258 -6.27 22.77 13.50
C VAL A 258 -6.35 22.85 15.02
N LEU A 259 -6.12 21.74 15.73
CA LEU A 259 -6.07 21.74 17.19
C LEU A 259 -5.00 22.68 17.73
N GLN A 260 -3.79 22.68 17.14
CA GLN A 260 -2.70 23.56 17.53
C GLN A 260 -3.01 25.04 17.23
N GLU A 261 -3.61 25.36 16.09
CA GLU A 261 -4.06 26.71 15.74
C GLU A 261 -5.14 27.23 16.70
N ALA A 262 -6.01 26.33 17.18
CA ALA A 262 -7.02 26.63 18.20
C ALA A 262 -6.45 26.69 19.63
N GLY A 263 -5.13 26.47 19.81
CA GLY A 263 -4.45 26.58 21.11
C GLY A 263 -4.48 25.31 21.97
N PHE A 264 -4.93 24.18 21.45
CA PHE A 264 -4.88 22.90 22.16
C PHE A 264 -3.45 22.32 22.16
N ARG A 265 -3.04 21.79 23.29
CA ARG A 265 -1.77 21.04 23.41
C ARG A 265 -2.02 19.58 23.04
N VAL A 266 -1.24 19.07 22.08
CA VAL A 266 -1.23 17.65 21.72
C VAL A 266 0.04 17.02 22.32
N PRO A 267 -0.06 16.01 23.20
CA PRO A 267 -1.25 15.30 23.65
C PRO A 267 -1.89 15.88 24.93
N GLY A 268 -1.38 16.98 25.49
CA GLY A 268 -1.77 17.47 26.83
C GLY A 268 -3.29 17.61 27.00
N ASP A 269 -3.92 18.38 26.13
CA ASP A 269 -5.36 18.62 26.15
C ASP A 269 -6.10 17.57 25.29
N VAL A 270 -5.59 17.25 24.11
CA VAL A 270 -6.18 16.29 23.17
C VAL A 270 -5.10 15.34 22.63
N ALA A 271 -5.24 14.04 22.89
CA ALA A 271 -4.39 13.03 22.28
C ALA A 271 -4.83 12.72 20.84
N VAL A 272 -3.89 12.44 19.93
CA VAL A 272 -4.23 12.14 18.54
C VAL A 272 -3.52 10.87 18.08
N ILE A 273 -4.25 9.96 17.44
CA ILE A 273 -3.72 8.78 16.76
C ILE A 273 -4.24 8.72 15.32
N GLY A 274 -3.39 8.29 14.40
CA GLY A 274 -3.72 8.03 13.01
C GLY A 274 -3.74 6.54 12.67
N PHE A 275 -3.58 6.25 11.38
CA PHE A 275 -3.49 4.90 10.82
C PHE A 275 -2.66 4.99 9.52
N ASP A 276 -1.82 4.02 9.20
CA ASP A 276 -0.99 3.77 8.01
C ASP A 276 0.51 3.77 8.28
N ASP A 277 1.01 4.33 9.37
CA ASP A 277 2.44 4.53 9.73
C ASP A 277 3.25 5.14 8.57
N LEU A 278 2.75 6.28 8.06
CA LEU A 278 3.46 7.04 7.04
C LEU A 278 4.78 7.59 7.57
N ASP A 279 5.84 7.58 6.75
CA ASP A 279 7.18 8.04 7.17
C ASP A 279 7.16 9.46 7.73
N GLU A 280 6.40 10.36 7.13
CA GLU A 280 6.26 11.74 7.57
C GLU A 280 5.73 11.91 9.01
N THR A 281 5.01 10.91 9.55
CA THR A 281 4.47 10.95 10.92
C THR A 281 5.56 10.98 11.99
N ARG A 282 6.77 10.57 11.64
CA ARG A 282 7.97 10.59 12.50
C ARG A 282 8.60 11.96 12.61
N TYR A 283 8.24 12.87 11.70
CA TYR A 283 8.84 14.21 11.55
C TYR A 283 7.83 15.34 11.81
N THR A 284 6.60 15.01 12.23
CA THR A 284 5.63 16.00 12.71
C THR A 284 5.97 16.48 14.12
N LEU A 285 5.36 17.59 14.55
CA LEU A 285 5.49 18.10 15.92
C LEU A 285 4.10 18.28 16.54
N PRO A 286 3.73 17.43 17.51
CA PRO A 286 4.44 16.22 17.98
C PRO A 286 4.51 15.14 16.90
N THR A 287 5.43 14.17 17.05
CA THR A 287 5.45 12.96 16.23
C THR A 287 4.14 12.21 16.41
N LEU A 288 3.52 11.77 15.29
CA LEU A 288 2.16 11.23 15.29
C LEU A 288 2.14 9.73 15.61
N SER A 289 1.42 9.37 16.67
CA SER A 289 1.04 7.98 16.98
C SER A 289 0.12 7.45 15.90
N THR A 290 0.26 6.17 15.56
CA THR A 290 -0.43 5.59 14.42
C THR A 290 -0.60 4.08 14.57
N VAL A 291 -1.24 3.45 13.58
CA VAL A 291 -1.23 2.00 13.37
C VAL A 291 -0.40 1.69 12.14
N ASP A 292 0.57 0.80 12.29
CA ASP A 292 1.27 0.16 11.16
C ASP A 292 0.43 -1.04 10.69
N PRO A 293 -0.13 -1.01 9.47
CA PRO A 293 -0.97 -2.10 8.94
C PRO A 293 -0.16 -3.22 8.28
N GLY A 294 1.18 -3.20 8.37
CA GLY A 294 2.03 -4.19 7.72
C GLY A 294 2.24 -3.94 6.23
N ARG A 295 2.40 -2.69 5.79
CA ARG A 295 2.52 -2.31 4.37
C ARG A 295 3.56 -3.12 3.60
N SER A 296 4.74 -3.36 4.18
CA SER A 296 5.78 -4.18 3.55
C SER A 296 5.33 -5.65 3.39
N GLU A 297 4.63 -6.19 4.39
CA GLU A 297 4.07 -7.54 4.35
C GLU A 297 2.98 -7.66 3.28
N ILE A 298 2.12 -6.63 3.12
CA ILE A 298 1.12 -6.54 2.05
C ILE A 298 1.82 -6.66 0.69
N ALA A 299 2.86 -5.86 0.46
CA ALA A 299 3.59 -5.83 -0.80
C ALA A 299 4.28 -7.16 -1.11
N GLU A 300 5.01 -7.73 -0.14
CA GLU A 300 5.71 -9.01 -0.30
C GLU A 300 4.73 -10.17 -0.53
N THR A 301 3.62 -10.18 0.20
CA THR A 301 2.57 -11.20 0.04
C THR A 301 1.90 -11.09 -1.32
N ALA A 302 1.55 -9.88 -1.77
CA ALA A 302 0.94 -9.67 -3.08
C ALA A 302 1.86 -10.13 -4.22
N ILE A 303 3.14 -9.76 -4.20
CA ILE A 303 4.13 -10.22 -5.20
C ILE A 303 4.29 -11.74 -5.17
N ARG A 304 4.42 -12.34 -4.00
CA ARG A 304 4.55 -13.80 -3.85
C ARG A 304 3.32 -14.52 -4.41
N MET A 305 2.12 -14.12 -4.03
CA MET A 305 0.88 -14.72 -4.50
C MET A 305 0.73 -14.57 -6.02
N LEU A 306 1.07 -13.40 -6.57
CA LEU A 306 1.03 -13.16 -8.01
C LEU A 306 2.02 -14.07 -8.76
N LEU A 307 3.25 -14.22 -8.27
CA LEU A 307 4.25 -15.10 -8.87
C LEU A 307 3.85 -16.57 -8.84
N GLU A 308 3.17 -17.01 -7.80
CA GLU A 308 2.61 -18.38 -7.72
C GLU A 308 1.53 -18.57 -8.78
N ARG A 309 0.62 -17.60 -8.94
CA ARG A 309 -0.43 -17.64 -9.97
C ARG A 309 0.11 -17.62 -11.41
N ILE A 310 1.16 -16.89 -11.66
CA ILE A 310 1.82 -16.85 -12.98
C ILE A 310 2.39 -18.22 -13.36
N LYS A 311 2.88 -18.98 -12.37
CA LYS A 311 3.48 -20.30 -12.60
C LYS A 311 2.44 -21.41 -12.74
N GLU A 312 1.36 -21.33 -11.96
CA GLU A 312 0.32 -22.36 -11.87
C GLU A 312 -1.09 -21.72 -11.96
N PRO A 313 -1.47 -21.16 -13.12
CA PRO A 313 -2.71 -20.39 -13.23
C PRO A 313 -3.99 -21.23 -13.11
N ALA A 314 -3.93 -22.53 -13.39
CA ALA A 314 -5.10 -23.40 -13.44
C ALA A 314 -5.29 -24.20 -12.14
N GLY A 315 -6.48 -24.06 -11.52
CA GLY A 315 -6.96 -25.00 -10.50
C GLY A 315 -6.66 -24.65 -9.05
N THR A 316 -5.87 -23.63 -8.76
CA THR A 316 -5.66 -23.17 -7.37
C THR A 316 -6.84 -22.27 -6.95
N PRO A 317 -7.58 -22.57 -5.86
CA PRO A 317 -8.63 -21.69 -5.38
C PRO A 317 -8.08 -20.32 -4.97
N PRO A 318 -8.89 -19.24 -5.00
CA PRO A 318 -8.47 -17.93 -4.53
C PRO A 318 -8.13 -17.98 -3.04
N ARG A 319 -7.15 -17.19 -2.64
CA ARG A 319 -6.69 -17.08 -1.26
C ARG A 319 -6.97 -15.67 -0.77
N GLU A 320 -7.32 -15.55 0.50
CA GLU A 320 -7.43 -14.27 1.20
C GLU A 320 -6.43 -14.25 2.35
N VAL A 321 -5.61 -13.22 2.44
CA VAL A 321 -4.57 -13.07 3.46
C VAL A 321 -4.72 -11.71 4.12
N GLU A 322 -4.86 -11.71 5.43
CA GLU A 322 -4.81 -10.52 6.26
C GLU A 322 -3.40 -10.35 6.84
N THR A 323 -2.80 -9.16 6.67
CA THR A 323 -1.50 -8.85 7.25
C THR A 323 -1.59 -8.52 8.73
N ALA A 324 -0.50 -8.71 9.46
CA ALA A 324 -0.40 -8.30 10.85
C ALA A 324 -0.36 -6.78 10.99
N PHE A 325 -0.82 -6.26 12.12
CA PHE A 325 -0.75 -4.84 12.45
C PHE A 325 -0.06 -4.62 13.81
N ARG A 326 0.33 -3.38 14.06
CA ARG A 326 0.75 -2.94 15.40
C ARG A 326 0.38 -1.48 15.63
N VAL A 327 0.02 -1.14 16.87
CA VAL A 327 -0.08 0.24 17.32
C VAL A 327 1.32 0.77 17.55
N VAL A 328 1.61 1.98 17.07
CA VAL A 328 2.90 2.66 17.18
C VAL A 328 2.70 3.95 18.00
N PRO A 329 2.85 3.88 19.34
CA PRO A 329 2.75 5.05 20.19
C PRO A 329 3.89 6.03 19.92
N ARG A 330 3.56 7.34 19.80
CA ARG A 330 4.49 8.44 19.65
C ARG A 330 4.03 9.64 20.50
N GLU A 331 4.71 10.77 20.35
CA GLU A 331 4.46 11.96 21.20
C GLU A 331 3.00 12.42 21.20
N SER A 332 2.27 12.27 20.11
CA SER A 332 0.88 12.76 20.00
C SER A 332 -0.13 12.02 20.90
N THR A 333 0.28 10.90 21.52
CA THR A 333 -0.52 10.21 22.55
C THR A 333 0.18 10.11 23.88
N VAL A 334 1.51 9.78 23.89
CA VAL A 334 2.23 9.48 25.15
C VAL A 334 3.11 10.64 25.64
N GLY A 335 3.29 11.69 24.84
CA GLY A 335 4.17 12.82 25.15
C GLY A 335 5.66 12.52 24.91
N SER A 336 6.47 13.58 24.88
CA SER A 336 7.90 13.50 24.52
C SER A 336 8.72 12.65 25.52
N ALA A 337 8.36 12.64 26.80
CA ALA A 337 9.11 11.92 27.83
C ALA A 337 9.00 10.40 27.72
N ALA A 338 7.89 9.89 27.18
CA ALA A 338 7.65 8.45 27.02
C ALA A 338 8.06 7.94 25.61
N ALA A 339 8.09 8.81 24.60
CA ALA A 339 8.45 8.45 23.23
C ALA A 339 9.96 8.19 23.04
N GLY A 340 10.82 8.69 23.93
CA GLY A 340 12.29 8.59 23.85
C GLY A 340 12.89 7.22 24.20
N SER A 341 12.10 6.19 24.47
CA SER A 341 12.60 4.85 24.87
C SER A 341 12.75 3.86 23.71
N HIS A 342 12.67 4.29 22.44
CA HIS A 342 12.96 3.42 21.32
C HIS A 342 14.47 3.41 20.99
N PRO A 343 15.09 2.21 20.83
CA PRO A 343 16.47 2.13 20.42
C PRO A 343 16.63 2.73 19.01
N SER A 344 17.62 3.64 18.89
CA SER A 344 18.05 4.13 17.57
C SER A 344 18.38 2.96 16.67
N PRO A 345 18.02 2.98 15.37
CA PRO A 345 18.49 1.97 14.44
C PRO A 345 20.02 2.08 14.38
N THR A 346 20.70 1.08 14.94
CA THR A 346 22.14 0.92 14.76
C THR A 346 22.37 0.70 13.27
N GLY A 347 23.08 1.65 12.66
CA GLY A 347 23.54 1.56 11.30
C GLY A 347 24.43 0.33 11.09
N GLN A 348 24.22 -0.37 10.03
CA GLN A 348 25.24 -0.98 9.16
C GLN A 348 24.65 -1.13 7.76
#